data_b7e228332377fccdf34814f9c9590154
#
_entry.id   b7e228332377fccdf34814f9c9590154
#
_cell.length_a   1.000
_cell.length_b   1.000
_cell.length_c   1.000
_cell.angle_alpha   90.00
_cell.angle_beta   90.00
_cell.angle_gamma   90.00
#
_symmetry.space_group_name_H-M   'P 1'
#
loop_
_entity.id
_entity.type
_entity.pdbx_description
1 polymer ?
#
loop_
_entity_poly.entity_id
_entity_poly.type
_entity_poly.pdbx_seq_one_letter_code
_entity_poly.pdbx_strand_id
1 'polypeptide(L)'
;MNGTGSPARFSASLLAAALGFLLGDGVAVTVVAAQPSIEFPITPIKPMVTDTIPNGKAPAGATASKAPLTNGFFAMQEGRLFKFSPPGDWPAPVNDQEHRLFTLVDVLEYRPNTGGSQGHDDYRWDVEGWYGGDYNRLWFKSEGQKDTAFKADFDVDFQLLYGRFIQKYYDFQIGPRVETQTFRGRNVTRGLGVIGIEGLVPYNFEFESALFIDQNGAVSARLSLTKDMLLTQQLVLQTRFETNAAVQRVEEFTTGSGLNNLEFGVRLRYEIRREVAPYVGISLDRSFGETATLVRQEGGNPSQIRFAVGVRAWF
;
A
#
# COMPACT_ATOMS: atom_id res chain seq x y z
N MET A 1 -13.47 37.57 -21.69
CA MET A 1 -12.23 36.78 -21.87
C MET A 1 -12.22 35.72 -20.80
N ASN A 2 -12.78 34.56 -21.14
CA ASN A 2 -12.95 33.42 -20.22
C ASN A 2 -11.82 32.43 -20.49
N GLY A 3 -10.87 32.36 -19.57
CA GLY A 3 -9.83 31.34 -19.57
C GLY A 3 -10.28 30.14 -18.75
N THR A 4 -10.85 29.13 -19.40
CA THR A 4 -11.09 27.82 -18.79
C THR A 4 -9.77 27.04 -18.80
N GLY A 5 -9.10 27.00 -17.65
CA GLY A 5 -7.96 26.12 -17.43
C GLY A 5 -8.41 24.67 -17.37
N SER A 6 -8.06 23.89 -18.38
CA SER A 6 -8.25 22.45 -18.43
C SER A 6 -7.35 21.79 -17.37
N PRO A 7 -7.85 20.87 -16.53
CA PRO A 7 -7.00 20.11 -15.61
C PRO A 7 -6.06 19.22 -16.41
N ALA A 8 -4.77 19.32 -16.12
CA ALA A 8 -3.74 18.49 -16.75
C ALA A 8 -4.02 17.01 -16.44
N ARG A 9 -4.32 16.26 -17.49
CA ARG A 9 -4.49 14.79 -17.43
C ARG A 9 -3.12 14.16 -17.26
N PHE A 10 -2.78 13.72 -16.05
CA PHE A 10 -1.68 12.79 -15.86
C PHE A 10 -2.14 11.42 -16.35
N SER A 11 -1.54 10.98 -17.41
CA SER A 11 -1.95 9.75 -18.11
C SER A 11 -1.21 8.57 -17.51
N ALA A 12 -1.90 7.42 -17.43
CA ALA A 12 -1.36 6.10 -17.08
C ALA A 12 -0.11 5.69 -17.90
N SER A 13 0.18 6.42 -18.98
CA SER A 13 1.37 6.29 -19.80
C SER A 13 2.69 6.57 -19.06
N LEU A 14 2.67 7.39 -18.01
CA LEU A 14 3.88 7.66 -17.22
C LEU A 14 4.26 6.49 -16.34
N LEU A 15 3.27 5.77 -15.80
CA LEU A 15 3.50 4.56 -15.00
C LEU A 15 4.03 3.41 -15.87
N ALA A 16 3.47 3.25 -17.07
CA ALA A 16 3.92 2.26 -18.04
C ALA A 16 5.35 2.55 -18.54
N ALA A 17 5.72 3.83 -18.70
CA ALA A 17 7.08 4.23 -19.09
C ALA A 17 8.09 3.99 -17.96
N ALA A 18 7.71 4.23 -16.69
CA ALA A 18 8.58 3.99 -15.56
C ALA A 18 8.81 2.48 -15.33
N LEU A 19 7.76 1.66 -15.47
CA LEU A 19 7.88 0.20 -15.36
C LEU A 19 8.67 -0.40 -16.54
N GLY A 20 8.49 0.09 -17.76
CA GLY A 20 9.24 -0.34 -18.93
C GLY A 20 10.72 -0.02 -18.86
N PHE A 21 11.09 1.11 -18.24
CA PHE A 21 12.50 1.48 -18.03
C PHE A 21 13.20 0.58 -16.98
N LEU A 22 12.43 0.08 -15.99
CA LEU A 22 12.95 -0.80 -14.94
C LEU A 22 13.11 -2.26 -15.37
N LEU A 23 12.23 -2.75 -16.26
CA LEU A 23 12.20 -4.16 -16.67
C LEU A 23 13.07 -4.49 -17.89
N GLY A 24 13.61 -3.51 -18.59
CA GLY A 24 14.40 -3.70 -19.81
C GLY A 24 13.54 -4.07 -21.02
N ASP A 25 14.10 -3.85 -22.23
CA ASP A 25 13.42 -4.10 -23.50
C ASP A 25 13.04 -5.58 -23.66
N GLY A 26 11.79 -5.94 -23.41
CA GLY A 26 11.29 -7.29 -23.65
C GLY A 26 9.94 -7.64 -23.04
N VAL A 27 9.40 -6.84 -22.13
CA VAL A 27 8.08 -7.13 -21.55
C VAL A 27 7.10 -6.02 -21.92
N ALA A 28 6.25 -6.29 -22.90
CA ALA A 28 5.13 -5.42 -23.25
C ALA A 28 4.01 -5.61 -22.23
N VAL A 29 3.92 -4.73 -21.25
CA VAL A 29 2.76 -4.67 -20.35
C VAL A 29 1.72 -3.78 -21.00
N THR A 30 0.68 -4.37 -21.55
CA THR A 30 -0.48 -3.63 -22.06
C THR A 30 -1.39 -3.28 -20.87
N VAL A 31 -1.26 -2.07 -20.37
CA VAL A 31 -2.19 -1.54 -19.37
C VAL A 31 -3.43 -1.01 -20.10
N VAL A 32 -4.52 -1.76 -20.04
CA VAL A 32 -5.83 -1.29 -20.50
C VAL A 32 -6.42 -0.40 -19.40
N ALA A 33 -6.26 0.90 -19.57
CA ALA A 33 -6.91 1.88 -18.70
C ALA A 33 -8.40 1.98 -19.06
N ALA A 34 -9.26 1.32 -18.31
CA ALA A 34 -10.68 1.60 -18.32
C ALA A 34 -10.92 2.85 -17.48
N GLN A 35 -11.24 3.96 -18.12
CA GLN A 35 -11.69 5.19 -17.44
C GLN A 35 -13.20 5.22 -17.36
N PRO A 36 -13.83 5.23 -16.18
CA PRO A 36 -15.15 5.82 -16.02
C PRO A 36 -14.97 7.33 -15.78
N SER A 37 -15.38 8.14 -16.74
CA SER A 37 -15.56 9.59 -16.54
C SER A 37 -16.80 9.79 -15.68
N ILE A 38 -16.66 10.01 -14.40
CA ILE A 38 -17.76 10.43 -13.53
C ILE A 38 -17.72 11.96 -13.50
N GLU A 39 -18.56 12.60 -14.30
CA GLU A 39 -18.91 14.00 -14.13
C GLU A 39 -19.92 14.11 -12.99
N PHE A 40 -19.52 14.71 -11.89
CA PHE A 40 -20.47 15.12 -10.84
C PHE A 40 -21.10 16.46 -11.25
N PRO A 41 -22.42 16.51 -11.50
CA PRO A 41 -23.10 17.78 -11.63
C PRO A 41 -23.17 18.43 -10.24
N ILE A 42 -22.37 19.48 -10.02
CA ILE A 42 -22.52 20.34 -8.83
C ILE A 42 -23.79 21.17 -9.02
N THR A 43 -24.91 20.65 -8.52
CA THR A 43 -26.13 21.43 -8.38
C THR A 43 -25.98 22.30 -7.14
N PRO A 44 -26.15 23.65 -7.22
CA PRO A 44 -26.05 24.50 -6.04
C PRO A 44 -27.17 24.14 -5.05
N ILE A 45 -26.76 23.84 -3.82
CA ILE A 45 -27.67 23.55 -2.71
C ILE A 45 -28.47 24.82 -2.44
N LYS A 46 -29.76 24.77 -2.72
CA LYS A 46 -30.68 25.83 -2.33
C LYS A 46 -30.74 25.88 -0.80
N PRO A 47 -30.63 27.06 -0.16
CA PRO A 47 -30.72 27.11 1.29
C PRO A 47 -32.09 26.62 1.73
N MET A 48 -32.08 25.67 2.65
CA MET A 48 -33.27 25.10 3.26
C MET A 48 -33.98 26.19 4.06
N VAL A 49 -35.18 26.56 3.62
CA VAL A 49 -36.08 27.43 4.36
C VAL A 49 -36.46 26.67 5.62
N THR A 50 -36.19 27.26 6.77
CA THR A 50 -36.67 26.77 8.07
C THR A 50 -38.17 27.01 8.17
N ASP A 51 -38.97 26.08 7.67
CA ASP A 51 -40.41 26.06 8.00
C ASP A 51 -40.54 25.55 9.43
N THR A 52 -41.15 26.37 10.25
CA THR A 52 -41.59 26.10 11.62
C THR A 52 -42.45 24.86 11.63
N ILE A 53 -42.00 23.83 12.34
CA ILE A 53 -42.76 22.57 12.55
C ILE A 53 -44.05 22.91 13.34
N PRO A 54 -45.24 22.65 12.82
CA PRO A 54 -46.47 22.77 13.61
C PRO A 54 -46.52 21.65 14.66
N ASN A 55 -46.82 22.01 15.89
CA ASN A 55 -47.12 21.06 16.98
C ASN A 55 -48.24 20.07 16.59
N GLY A 56 -47.87 18.93 16.01
CA GLY A 56 -48.75 17.85 15.69
C GLY A 56 -48.72 16.76 16.76
N LYS A 57 -49.82 16.58 17.47
CA LYS A 57 -50.10 15.47 18.36
C LYS A 57 -49.85 14.15 17.64
N ALA A 58 -49.02 13.26 18.21
CA ALA A 58 -48.80 11.91 17.72
C ALA A 58 -50.12 11.10 17.72
N PRO A 59 -50.46 10.36 16.65
CA PRO A 59 -51.60 9.48 16.63
C PRO A 59 -51.35 8.29 17.56
N ALA A 60 -52.30 8.06 18.47
CA ALA A 60 -52.35 6.88 19.32
C ALA A 60 -52.68 5.66 18.45
N GLY A 61 -51.83 4.64 18.45
CA GLY A 61 -52.12 3.34 17.87
C GLY A 61 -51.10 2.80 16.86
N ALA A 62 -49.80 2.80 17.15
CA ALA A 62 -48.85 2.04 16.38
C ALA A 62 -48.49 0.75 17.12
N THR A 63 -49.10 -0.35 16.73
CA THR A 63 -48.70 -1.71 17.08
C THR A 63 -47.31 -2.00 16.54
N ALA A 64 -46.39 -2.38 17.41
CA ALA A 64 -45.05 -2.76 17.05
C ALA A 64 -45.03 -4.01 16.16
N SER A 65 -44.86 -3.82 14.86
CA SER A 65 -44.61 -4.90 13.91
C SER A 65 -43.15 -5.40 14.11
N LYS A 66 -43.01 -6.69 14.43
CA LYS A 66 -41.74 -7.42 14.39
C LYS A 66 -41.33 -7.65 12.92
N ALA A 67 -40.77 -6.65 12.26
CA ALA A 67 -40.05 -6.82 11.00
C ALA A 67 -38.54 -6.86 11.25
N PRO A 68 -37.79 -7.66 10.49
CA PRO A 68 -36.32 -7.73 10.69
C PRO A 68 -35.69 -6.38 10.44
N LEU A 69 -34.66 -6.06 11.24
CA LEU A 69 -33.88 -4.83 11.19
C LEU A 69 -33.00 -4.81 9.92
N THR A 70 -33.60 -4.48 8.80
CA THR A 70 -32.88 -4.22 7.56
C THR A 70 -33.04 -2.76 7.19
N ASN A 71 -31.93 -2.04 7.20
CA ASN A 71 -31.73 -0.71 6.62
C ASN A 71 -32.66 0.41 7.12
N GLY A 72 -32.37 0.95 8.31
CA GLY A 72 -32.99 2.18 8.78
C GLY A 72 -32.03 3.01 9.64
N PHE A 73 -32.00 4.32 9.40
CA PHE A 73 -31.32 5.25 10.28
C PHE A 73 -32.07 5.32 11.65
N PHE A 74 -31.29 5.36 12.73
CA PHE A 74 -31.84 5.52 14.07
C PHE A 74 -31.44 6.90 14.60
N ALA A 75 -32.39 7.66 15.08
CA ALA A 75 -32.15 8.89 15.81
C ALA A 75 -32.56 8.71 17.27
N MET A 76 -31.79 9.25 18.20
CA MET A 76 -32.15 9.31 19.62
C MET A 76 -32.79 10.66 19.90
N GLN A 77 -34.03 10.64 20.32
CA GLN A 77 -34.72 11.81 20.83
C GLN A 77 -35.34 11.48 22.19
N GLU A 78 -35.02 12.28 23.20
CA GLU A 78 -35.50 12.08 24.58
C GLU A 78 -35.26 10.67 25.14
N GLY A 79 -34.08 10.05 24.83
CA GLY A 79 -33.73 8.72 25.32
C GLY A 79 -34.48 7.56 24.64
N ARG A 80 -35.26 7.82 23.60
CA ARG A 80 -35.96 6.78 22.80
C ARG A 80 -35.34 6.64 21.43
N LEU A 81 -35.18 5.41 20.98
CA LEU A 81 -34.69 5.07 19.66
C LEU A 81 -35.83 5.13 18.64
N PHE A 82 -35.79 6.06 17.71
CA PHE A 82 -36.74 6.15 16.62
C PHE A 82 -36.12 5.61 15.33
N LYS A 83 -36.82 4.72 14.66
CA LYS A 83 -36.46 4.28 13.32
C LYS A 83 -36.98 5.34 12.33
N PHE A 84 -36.06 6.01 11.66
CA PHE A 84 -36.37 6.95 10.62
C PHE A 84 -36.32 6.22 9.28
N SER A 85 -37.43 6.19 8.56
CA SER A 85 -37.46 5.75 7.16
C SER A 85 -37.45 7.02 6.32
N PRO A 86 -36.40 7.24 5.51
CA PRO A 86 -36.36 8.40 4.63
C PRO A 86 -37.54 8.36 3.64
N PRO A 87 -38.01 9.53 3.19
CA PRO A 87 -39.00 9.59 2.11
C PRO A 87 -38.53 8.78 0.90
N GLY A 88 -39.45 8.19 0.15
CA GLY A 88 -39.12 7.29 -0.96
C GLY A 88 -38.39 7.94 -2.15
N ASP A 89 -38.33 9.25 -2.18
CA ASP A 89 -37.59 10.09 -3.15
C ASP A 89 -36.20 10.50 -2.72
N TRP A 90 -35.76 10.12 -1.51
CA TRP A 90 -34.38 10.34 -1.10
C TRP A 90 -33.45 9.41 -1.87
N PRO A 91 -32.31 9.94 -2.35
CA PRO A 91 -31.31 9.10 -2.97
C PRO A 91 -30.89 8.00 -1.99
N ALA A 92 -30.67 6.80 -2.52
CA ALA A 92 -30.19 5.69 -1.71
C ALA A 92 -28.98 6.14 -0.86
N PRO A 93 -28.91 5.76 0.42
CA PRO A 93 -27.71 6.00 1.21
C PRO A 93 -26.51 5.42 0.46
N VAL A 94 -25.33 6.00 0.71
CA VAL A 94 -24.07 5.68 0.03
C VAL A 94 -23.99 4.19 -0.33
N ASN A 95 -23.69 3.91 -1.59
CA ASN A 95 -23.59 2.54 -2.08
C ASN A 95 -22.32 1.91 -1.53
N ASP A 96 -22.40 1.22 -0.41
CA ASP A 96 -21.28 0.51 0.25
C ASP A 96 -20.78 -0.70 -0.56
N GLN A 97 -21.36 -0.96 -1.72
CA GLN A 97 -20.97 -2.06 -2.62
C GLN A 97 -20.11 -1.57 -3.81
N GLU A 98 -19.67 -0.34 -3.77
CA GLU A 98 -18.82 0.21 -4.84
C GLU A 98 -17.42 -0.41 -4.78
N HIS A 99 -16.99 -0.96 -5.92
CA HIS A 99 -15.63 -1.47 -6.07
C HIS A 99 -14.71 -0.33 -6.50
N ARG A 100 -13.58 -0.22 -5.85
CA ARG A 100 -12.57 0.80 -6.12
C ARG A 100 -11.23 0.15 -6.43
N LEU A 101 -10.45 0.82 -7.26
CA LEU A 101 -9.06 0.50 -7.49
C LEU A 101 -8.21 1.58 -6.81
N PHE A 102 -7.28 1.16 -6.01
CA PHE A 102 -6.26 2.00 -5.41
C PHE A 102 -4.88 1.46 -5.76
N THR A 103 -3.96 2.34 -6.09
CA THR A 103 -2.57 1.97 -6.38
C THR A 103 -1.66 2.99 -5.70
N LEU A 104 -0.70 2.49 -4.94
CA LEU A 104 0.33 3.26 -4.26
C LEU A 104 1.70 2.82 -4.78
N VAL A 105 2.49 3.74 -5.27
CA VAL A 105 3.93 3.62 -5.46
C VAL A 105 4.56 4.22 -4.20
N ASP A 106 4.79 3.40 -3.18
CA ASP A 106 5.32 3.89 -1.90
C ASP A 106 6.80 4.24 -2.02
N VAL A 107 7.54 3.40 -2.73
CA VAL A 107 8.95 3.60 -2.98
C VAL A 107 9.23 3.52 -4.48
N LEU A 108 9.82 4.56 -5.02
CA LEU A 108 10.50 4.56 -6.30
C LEU A 108 11.74 5.44 -6.11
N GLU A 109 12.87 4.79 -5.79
CA GLU A 109 14.06 5.52 -5.36
C GLU A 109 15.32 5.05 -6.08
N TYR A 110 16.20 6.02 -6.26
CA TYR A 110 17.59 5.82 -6.65
C TYR A 110 18.47 5.97 -5.40
N ARG A 111 19.35 5.02 -5.20
CA ARG A 111 20.29 4.96 -4.07
C ARG A 111 21.71 5.04 -4.59
N PRO A 112 22.33 6.22 -4.54
CA PRO A 112 23.73 6.37 -4.96
C PRO A 112 24.66 5.62 -4.01
N ASN A 113 25.70 5.05 -4.57
CA ASN A 113 26.78 4.45 -3.80
C ASN A 113 27.54 5.53 -2.99
N THR A 114 27.52 5.40 -1.69
CA THR A 114 28.28 6.27 -0.79
C THR A 114 29.40 5.53 -0.04
N GLY A 115 29.52 4.22 -0.28
CA GLY A 115 30.39 3.30 0.47
C GLY A 115 31.75 2.96 -0.15
N GLY A 116 32.23 3.70 -1.14
CA GLY A 116 33.56 3.47 -1.74
C GLY A 116 33.54 2.50 -2.93
N SER A 117 34.70 1.95 -3.32
CA SER A 117 34.93 1.24 -4.58
C SER A 117 34.23 -0.13 -4.73
N GLN A 118 33.54 -0.62 -3.71
CA GLN A 118 32.84 -1.90 -3.72
C GLN A 118 31.31 -1.76 -3.65
N GLY A 119 30.76 -0.56 -3.54
CA GLY A 119 29.34 -0.33 -3.56
C GLY A 119 28.88 0.04 -4.97
N HIS A 120 27.65 -0.28 -5.28
CA HIS A 120 27.00 0.05 -6.56
C HIS A 120 25.75 0.88 -6.29
N ASP A 121 25.42 1.72 -7.26
CA ASP A 121 24.12 2.41 -7.25
C ASP A 121 23.02 1.39 -7.47
N ASP A 122 21.89 1.59 -6.84
CA ASP A 122 20.72 0.75 -7.06
C ASP A 122 19.41 1.55 -7.24
N TYR A 123 18.46 0.91 -7.87
CA TYR A 123 17.08 1.35 -7.94
C TYR A 123 16.24 0.42 -7.09
N ARG A 124 15.36 0.97 -6.27
CA ARG A 124 14.38 0.20 -5.49
C ARG A 124 12.98 0.69 -5.80
N TRP A 125 12.04 -0.24 -5.89
CA TRP A 125 10.62 0.07 -5.98
C TRP A 125 9.81 -0.77 -4.99
N ASP A 126 8.72 -0.19 -4.55
CA ASP A 126 7.70 -0.82 -3.73
C ASP A 126 6.36 -0.26 -4.19
N VAL A 127 5.58 -1.11 -4.82
CA VAL A 127 4.28 -0.77 -5.41
C VAL A 127 3.24 -1.72 -4.85
N GLU A 128 2.20 -1.17 -4.30
CA GLU A 128 1.06 -1.93 -3.83
C GLU A 128 -0.25 -1.34 -4.33
N GLY A 129 -1.27 -2.15 -4.33
CA GLY A 129 -2.60 -1.69 -4.64
C GLY A 129 -3.64 -2.74 -4.38
N TRP A 130 -4.89 -2.33 -4.43
CA TRP A 130 -6.01 -3.24 -4.22
C TRP A 130 -7.21 -2.87 -5.10
N TYR A 131 -7.98 -3.89 -5.42
CA TYR A 131 -9.27 -3.77 -6.08
C TYR A 131 -10.32 -4.49 -5.27
N GLY A 132 -11.43 -3.81 -4.96
CA GLY A 132 -12.53 -4.43 -4.22
C GLY A 132 -13.43 -3.42 -3.51
N GLY A 133 -14.24 -3.93 -2.62
CA GLY A 133 -15.13 -3.16 -1.75
C GLY A 133 -14.56 -2.98 -0.33
N ASP A 134 -15.43 -2.64 0.60
CA ASP A 134 -15.03 -2.32 1.97
C ASP A 134 -14.53 -3.53 2.77
N TYR A 135 -15.07 -4.73 2.50
CA TYR A 135 -14.76 -5.94 3.28
C TYR A 135 -13.83 -6.91 2.61
N ASN A 136 -13.84 -6.97 1.28
CA ASN A 136 -13.06 -7.93 0.52
C ASN A 136 -12.29 -7.20 -0.57
N ARG A 137 -10.98 -7.44 -0.64
CA ARG A 137 -10.07 -6.79 -1.57
C ARG A 137 -9.13 -7.81 -2.19
N LEU A 138 -8.82 -7.61 -3.45
CA LEU A 138 -7.73 -8.30 -4.11
C LEU A 138 -6.53 -7.36 -4.11
N TRP A 139 -5.48 -7.72 -3.39
CA TRP A 139 -4.25 -6.97 -3.29
C TRP A 139 -3.23 -7.46 -4.30
N PHE A 140 -2.50 -6.53 -4.87
CA PHE A 140 -1.31 -6.79 -5.65
C PHE A 140 -0.16 -5.99 -5.06
N LYS A 141 0.97 -6.64 -4.81
CA LYS A 141 2.18 -6.01 -4.30
C LYS A 141 3.35 -6.42 -5.17
N SER A 142 4.25 -5.49 -5.46
CA SER A 142 5.50 -5.74 -6.16
C SER A 142 6.61 -4.93 -5.54
N GLU A 143 7.60 -5.61 -5.05
CA GLU A 143 8.82 -5.02 -4.53
C GLU A 143 10.01 -5.47 -5.35
N GLY A 144 11.04 -4.64 -5.42
CA GLY A 144 12.27 -5.08 -6.05
C GLY A 144 13.38 -4.08 -5.95
N GLN A 145 14.57 -4.59 -6.30
CA GLN A 145 15.80 -3.83 -6.32
C GLN A 145 16.62 -4.24 -7.54
N LYS A 146 17.26 -3.29 -8.17
CA LYS A 146 18.15 -3.53 -9.32
C LYS A 146 19.46 -2.79 -9.14
N ASP A 147 20.56 -3.54 -9.17
CA ASP A 147 21.90 -2.98 -9.16
C ASP A 147 22.26 -2.41 -10.56
N THR A 148 22.91 -1.25 -10.59
CA THR A 148 23.31 -0.60 -11.85
C THR A 148 24.61 -1.14 -12.43
N ALA A 149 25.49 -1.74 -11.61
CA ALA A 149 26.80 -2.22 -12.05
C ALA A 149 26.71 -3.51 -12.88
N PHE A 150 25.74 -4.36 -12.58
CA PHE A 150 25.51 -5.60 -13.31
C PHE A 150 24.15 -5.54 -13.97
N LYS A 151 24.12 -5.43 -15.30
CA LYS A 151 22.88 -5.30 -16.07
C LYS A 151 21.84 -6.40 -15.84
N ALA A 152 22.26 -7.53 -15.28
CA ALA A 152 21.42 -8.69 -15.05
C ALA A 152 21.07 -8.92 -13.58
N ASP A 153 21.70 -8.21 -12.62
CA ASP A 153 21.44 -8.44 -11.21
C ASP A 153 20.20 -7.66 -10.76
N PHE A 154 19.17 -8.39 -10.38
CA PHE A 154 17.93 -7.84 -9.85
C PHE A 154 17.25 -8.82 -8.90
N ASP A 155 16.55 -8.28 -7.93
CA ASP A 155 15.63 -8.97 -7.06
C ASP A 155 14.25 -8.40 -7.29
N VAL A 156 13.27 -9.27 -7.52
CA VAL A 156 11.88 -8.86 -7.69
C VAL A 156 10.95 -9.88 -7.06
N ASP A 157 9.94 -9.38 -6.39
CA ASP A 157 8.82 -10.19 -5.97
C ASP A 157 7.50 -9.61 -6.45
N PHE A 158 6.55 -10.50 -6.57
CA PHE A 158 5.17 -10.18 -6.89
C PHE A 158 4.24 -11.01 -6.02
N GLN A 159 3.27 -10.35 -5.41
CA GLN A 159 2.27 -10.96 -4.53
C GLN A 159 0.87 -10.65 -5.06
N LEU A 160 0.00 -11.66 -5.02
CA LEU A 160 -1.42 -11.51 -5.29
C LEU A 160 -2.19 -12.09 -4.10
N LEU A 161 -2.80 -11.20 -3.29
CA LEU A 161 -3.37 -11.61 -2.02
C LEU A 161 -4.86 -11.30 -1.98
N TYR A 162 -5.63 -12.25 -1.46
CA TYR A 162 -6.99 -11.97 -1.03
C TYR A 162 -6.96 -11.35 0.35
N GLY A 163 -7.48 -10.14 0.46
CA GLY A 163 -7.60 -9.40 1.71
C GLY A 163 -9.04 -9.39 2.22
N ARG A 164 -9.20 -9.60 3.50
CA ARG A 164 -10.47 -9.49 4.19
C ARG A 164 -10.34 -8.64 5.45
N PHE A 165 -11.19 -7.63 5.54
CA PHE A 165 -11.33 -6.83 6.72
C PHE A 165 -11.86 -7.68 7.90
N ILE A 166 -11.03 -7.87 8.93
CA ILE A 166 -11.35 -8.71 10.09
C ILE A 166 -11.74 -7.92 11.32
N GLN A 167 -11.17 -6.74 11.47
CA GLN A 167 -11.45 -5.85 12.58
C GLN A 167 -11.18 -4.40 12.16
N LYS A 168 -11.76 -3.44 12.86
CA LYS A 168 -11.51 -2.02 12.62
C LYS A 168 -10.00 -1.76 12.56
N TYR A 169 -9.51 -1.30 11.40
CA TYR A 169 -8.11 -1.01 11.06
C TYR A 169 -7.22 -2.22 10.73
N TYR A 170 -7.75 -3.45 10.58
CA TYR A 170 -6.93 -4.62 10.25
C TYR A 170 -7.52 -5.43 9.12
N ASP A 171 -6.70 -5.67 8.11
CA ASP A 171 -6.96 -6.58 7.01
C ASP A 171 -6.14 -7.87 7.19
N PHE A 172 -6.80 -9.01 7.07
CA PHE A 172 -6.13 -10.30 6.91
C PHE A 172 -5.86 -10.54 5.44
N GLN A 173 -4.67 -10.99 5.09
CA GLN A 173 -4.23 -11.22 3.72
C GLN A 173 -3.71 -12.65 3.56
N ILE A 174 -4.09 -13.30 2.45
CA ILE A 174 -3.61 -14.63 2.09
C ILE A 174 -3.48 -14.77 0.58
N GLY A 175 -2.42 -15.40 0.09
CA GLY A 175 -2.26 -15.65 -1.34
C GLY A 175 -0.86 -16.11 -1.73
N PRO A 176 -0.59 -16.23 -3.04
CA PRO A 176 0.71 -16.58 -3.57
C PRO A 176 1.65 -15.38 -3.68
N ARG A 177 2.94 -15.67 -3.54
CA ARG A 177 4.07 -14.80 -3.87
C ARG A 177 5.03 -15.54 -4.77
N VAL A 178 5.56 -14.86 -5.76
CA VAL A 178 6.67 -15.33 -6.58
C VAL A 178 7.84 -14.38 -6.35
N GLU A 179 8.98 -14.93 -6.04
CA GLU A 179 10.23 -14.19 -5.83
C GLU A 179 11.28 -14.70 -6.81
N THR A 180 11.93 -13.78 -7.48
CA THR A 180 12.99 -14.06 -8.45
C THR A 180 14.22 -13.23 -8.11
N GLN A 181 15.33 -13.89 -7.94
CA GLN A 181 16.63 -13.29 -7.72
C GLN A 181 17.57 -13.63 -8.87
N THR A 182 18.22 -12.63 -9.44
CA THR A 182 19.26 -12.84 -10.45
C THR A 182 20.57 -12.25 -9.94
N PHE A 183 21.55 -13.12 -9.82
CA PHE A 183 22.88 -12.75 -9.37
C PHE A 183 23.94 -13.30 -10.32
N ARG A 184 24.77 -12.42 -10.90
CA ARG A 184 25.85 -12.75 -11.86
C ARG A 184 25.38 -13.67 -13.01
N GLY A 185 24.17 -13.40 -13.51
CA GLY A 185 23.58 -14.19 -14.61
C GLY A 185 22.97 -15.53 -14.19
N ARG A 186 22.96 -15.88 -12.90
CA ARG A 186 22.22 -17.02 -12.36
C ARG A 186 20.86 -16.55 -11.86
N ASN A 187 19.83 -17.10 -12.45
CA ASN A 187 18.44 -16.79 -12.09
C ASN A 187 17.86 -17.90 -11.21
N VAL A 188 17.34 -17.52 -10.05
CA VAL A 188 16.66 -18.43 -9.12
C VAL A 188 15.28 -17.86 -8.83
N THR A 189 14.26 -18.72 -8.97
CA THR A 189 12.87 -18.34 -8.72
C THR A 189 12.24 -19.31 -7.73
N ARG A 190 11.47 -18.78 -6.78
CA ARG A 190 10.69 -19.60 -5.84
C ARG A 190 9.25 -19.09 -5.74
N GLY A 191 8.34 -20.03 -5.48
CA GLY A 191 6.96 -19.76 -5.14
C GLY A 191 6.74 -19.87 -3.64
N LEU A 192 6.01 -18.92 -3.04
CA LEU A 192 5.70 -18.89 -1.62
C LEU A 192 4.20 -18.71 -1.42
N GLY A 193 3.65 -19.34 -0.36
CA GLY A 193 2.37 -18.95 0.20
C GLY A 193 2.57 -17.86 1.23
N VAL A 194 1.67 -16.89 1.24
CA VAL A 194 1.68 -15.73 2.15
C VAL A 194 0.47 -15.77 3.05
N ILE A 195 0.68 -15.53 4.34
CA ILE A 195 -0.37 -15.26 5.33
C ILE A 195 0.06 -14.00 6.08
N GLY A 196 -0.75 -12.95 6.01
CA GLY A 196 -0.39 -11.65 6.57
C GLY A 196 -1.53 -10.94 7.28
N ILE A 197 -1.14 -9.95 8.04
CA ILE A 197 -2.03 -8.96 8.66
C ILE A 197 -1.42 -7.59 8.40
N GLU A 198 -2.24 -6.71 7.85
CA GLU A 198 -1.89 -5.32 7.61
C GLU A 198 -2.90 -4.40 8.30
N GLY A 199 -2.45 -3.26 8.82
CA GLY A 199 -3.37 -2.33 9.43
C GLY A 199 -2.70 -1.18 10.18
N LEU A 200 -3.54 -0.42 10.90
CA LEU A 200 -3.11 0.71 11.71
C LEU A 200 -3.15 0.33 13.19
N VAL A 201 -2.00 0.36 13.84
CA VAL A 201 -1.89 0.23 15.30
C VAL A 201 -1.96 1.61 15.98
N PRO A 202 -2.17 1.67 17.32
CA PRO A 202 -2.22 2.93 18.05
C PRO A 202 -1.06 3.87 17.72
N TYR A 203 -1.32 5.19 17.76
CA TYR A 203 -0.40 6.26 17.37
C TYR A 203 -0.14 6.38 15.87
N ASN A 204 -1.01 5.83 15.00
CA ASN A 204 -0.92 5.88 13.53
C ASN A 204 0.37 5.27 12.99
N PHE A 205 0.78 4.13 13.55
CA PHE A 205 1.77 3.29 12.89
C PHE A 205 1.06 2.37 11.89
N GLU A 206 1.49 2.38 10.65
CA GLU A 206 1.17 1.36 9.68
C GLU A 206 1.97 0.11 10.03
N PHE A 207 1.26 -0.99 10.22
CA PHE A 207 1.79 -2.28 10.64
C PHE A 207 1.53 -3.29 9.56
N GLU A 208 2.55 -3.97 9.11
CA GLU A 208 2.47 -5.11 8.21
C GLU A 208 3.29 -6.27 8.78
N SER A 209 2.65 -7.42 8.90
CA SER A 209 3.29 -8.66 9.32
C SER A 209 2.87 -9.78 8.40
N ALA A 210 3.84 -10.52 7.86
CA ALA A 210 3.59 -11.62 6.96
C ALA A 210 4.45 -12.84 7.30
N LEU A 211 3.86 -14.02 7.14
CA LEU A 211 4.52 -15.32 7.15
C LEU A 211 4.57 -15.84 5.72
N PHE A 212 5.72 -16.32 5.32
CA PHE A 212 5.98 -16.89 4.02
C PHE A 212 6.36 -18.36 4.16
N ILE A 213 5.75 -19.21 3.36
CA ILE A 213 6.04 -20.65 3.31
C ILE A 213 6.40 -20.98 1.87
N ASP A 214 7.65 -21.36 1.62
CA ASP A 214 8.10 -21.68 0.27
C ASP A 214 7.66 -23.08 -0.16
N GLN A 215 7.80 -23.39 -1.44
CA GLN A 215 7.47 -24.68 -2.04
C GLN A 215 8.25 -25.85 -1.46
N ASN A 216 9.37 -25.62 -0.78
CA ASN A 216 10.21 -26.62 -0.14
C ASN A 216 9.93 -26.73 1.37
N GLY A 217 8.96 -25.95 1.88
CA GLY A 217 8.58 -25.91 3.29
C GLY A 217 9.46 -25.01 4.15
N ALA A 218 10.33 -24.18 3.56
CA ALA A 218 11.05 -23.18 4.32
C ALA A 218 10.11 -22.05 4.76
N VAL A 219 10.22 -21.64 6.03
CA VAL A 219 9.34 -20.65 6.66
C VAL A 219 10.14 -19.41 7.00
N SER A 220 9.61 -18.25 6.60
CA SER A 220 10.15 -16.95 6.98
C SER A 220 9.03 -15.99 7.41
N ALA A 221 9.42 -14.95 8.13
CA ALA A 221 8.52 -13.92 8.63
C ALA A 221 9.09 -12.54 8.34
N ARG A 222 8.22 -11.58 8.04
CA ARG A 222 8.54 -10.17 7.86
C ARG A 222 7.66 -9.33 8.78
N LEU A 223 8.24 -8.29 9.32
CA LEU A 223 7.56 -7.27 10.10
C LEU A 223 8.00 -5.91 9.57
N SER A 224 7.05 -5.09 9.18
CA SER A 224 7.24 -3.70 8.79
C SER A 224 6.39 -2.78 9.66
N LEU A 225 6.99 -1.66 10.08
CA LEU A 225 6.34 -0.59 10.83
C LEU A 225 6.69 0.74 10.17
N THR A 226 5.69 1.46 9.72
CA THR A 226 5.88 2.77 9.10
C THR A 226 5.11 3.82 9.87
N LYS A 227 5.68 5.00 10.02
CA LYS A 227 5.04 6.13 10.65
C LYS A 227 5.31 7.42 9.90
N ASP A 228 4.23 8.10 9.53
CA ASP A 228 4.26 9.45 8.98
C ASP A 228 4.07 10.48 10.08
N MET A 229 4.97 11.46 10.15
CA MET A 229 4.91 12.62 11.05
C MET A 229 4.85 13.89 10.22
N LEU A 230 3.73 14.60 10.28
CA LEU A 230 3.58 15.88 9.60
C LEU A 230 4.38 16.95 10.34
N LEU A 231 5.45 17.46 9.71
CA LEU A 231 6.22 18.60 10.20
C LEU A 231 5.52 19.93 9.81
N THR A 232 4.96 19.94 8.60
CA THR A 232 4.07 21.01 8.10
C THR A 232 2.93 20.37 7.32
N GLN A 233 2.04 21.15 6.73
CA GLN A 233 0.97 20.61 5.87
C GLN A 233 1.47 19.91 4.61
N GLN A 234 2.69 20.17 4.18
CA GLN A 234 3.30 19.61 2.96
C GLN A 234 4.58 18.82 3.24
N LEU A 235 5.20 19.01 4.40
CA LEU A 235 6.45 18.35 4.75
C LEU A 235 6.18 17.23 5.75
N VAL A 236 6.45 16.00 5.34
CA VAL A 236 6.21 14.80 6.12
C VAL A 236 7.53 14.07 6.37
N LEU A 237 7.79 13.75 7.62
CA LEU A 237 8.89 12.89 8.01
C LEU A 237 8.34 11.47 8.18
N GLN A 238 8.76 10.57 7.30
CA GLN A 238 8.41 9.15 7.35
C GLN A 238 9.55 8.37 8.00
N THR A 239 9.22 7.54 8.97
CA THR A 239 10.14 6.56 9.54
C THR A 239 9.62 5.16 9.21
N ARG A 240 10.50 4.29 8.70
CA ARG A 240 10.20 2.88 8.38
C ARG A 240 11.19 1.98 9.10
N PHE A 241 10.67 0.98 9.76
CA PHE A 241 11.40 -0.11 10.36
C PHE A 241 10.95 -1.41 9.71
N GLU A 242 11.89 -2.21 9.24
CA GLU A 242 11.60 -3.51 8.66
C GLU A 242 12.58 -4.55 9.19
N THR A 243 12.09 -5.75 9.43
CA THR A 243 12.91 -6.87 9.83
C THR A 243 12.38 -8.18 9.26
N ASN A 244 13.29 -9.05 8.88
CA ASN A 244 13.02 -10.37 8.34
C ASN A 244 13.73 -11.44 9.18
N ALA A 245 13.03 -12.55 9.37
CA ALA A 245 13.55 -13.71 10.08
C ALA A 245 13.17 -15.00 9.33
N ALA A 246 14.03 -16.01 9.33
CA ALA A 246 13.76 -17.29 8.72
C ALA A 246 14.06 -18.44 9.68
N VAL A 247 13.26 -19.50 9.60
CA VAL A 247 13.47 -20.69 10.44
C VAL A 247 14.60 -21.55 9.86
N GLN A 248 14.67 -21.67 8.52
CA GLN A 248 15.66 -22.46 7.83
C GLN A 248 16.60 -21.61 6.99
N ARG A 249 17.82 -22.09 6.80
CA ARG A 249 18.80 -21.51 5.89
C ARG A 249 18.45 -21.84 4.44
N VAL A 250 18.41 -20.83 3.57
CA VAL A 250 18.21 -20.93 2.12
C VAL A 250 19.34 -20.18 1.44
N GLU A 251 20.43 -20.89 1.11
CA GLU A 251 21.65 -20.27 0.56
C GLU A 251 21.40 -19.60 -0.79
N GLU A 252 20.50 -20.14 -1.62
CA GLU A 252 20.20 -19.62 -2.95
C GLU A 252 19.59 -18.23 -2.91
N PHE A 253 19.02 -17.82 -1.77
CA PHE A 253 18.42 -16.49 -1.53
C PHE A 253 19.18 -15.71 -0.44
N THR A 254 20.42 -16.06 -0.17
CA THR A 254 21.30 -15.40 0.83
C THR A 254 20.60 -15.25 2.19
N THR A 255 19.74 -16.20 2.52
CA THR A 255 18.90 -16.21 3.73
C THR A 255 19.48 -17.22 4.74
N GLY A 256 19.92 -16.75 5.90
CA GLY A 256 20.35 -17.58 7.02
C GLY A 256 19.19 -17.95 7.93
N SER A 257 19.43 -18.83 8.90
CA SER A 257 18.47 -19.13 9.98
C SER A 257 18.50 -18.05 11.06
N GLY A 258 17.35 -17.77 11.69
CA GLY A 258 17.18 -16.76 12.73
C GLY A 258 16.81 -15.39 12.19
N LEU A 259 17.27 -14.34 12.88
CA LEU A 259 17.08 -12.96 12.44
C LEU A 259 18.02 -12.67 11.25
N ASN A 260 17.42 -12.29 10.10
CA ASN A 260 18.17 -12.12 8.86
C ASN A 260 18.70 -10.70 8.71
N ASN A 261 17.81 -9.72 8.77
CA ASN A 261 18.16 -8.32 8.59
C ASN A 261 17.26 -7.40 9.40
N LEU A 262 17.74 -6.18 9.52
CA LEU A 262 17.01 -5.05 10.06
C LEU A 262 17.30 -3.84 9.17
N GLU A 263 16.24 -3.24 8.65
CA GLU A 263 16.29 -1.98 7.94
C GLU A 263 15.61 -0.89 8.79
N PHE A 264 16.28 0.24 8.94
CA PHE A 264 15.70 1.44 9.51
C PHE A 264 15.90 2.59 8.54
N GLY A 265 14.79 3.14 8.05
CA GLY A 265 14.76 4.23 7.08
C GLY A 265 14.11 5.48 7.64
N VAL A 266 14.65 6.64 7.26
CA VAL A 266 14.06 7.95 7.50
C VAL A 266 13.97 8.67 6.17
N ARG A 267 12.79 9.11 5.78
CA ARG A 267 12.52 9.82 4.54
C ARG A 267 11.87 11.16 4.84
N LEU A 268 12.35 12.23 4.23
CA LEU A 268 11.74 13.55 4.26
C LEU A 268 11.03 13.80 2.94
N ARG A 269 9.71 13.76 2.97
CA ARG A 269 8.82 13.86 1.82
C ARG A 269 8.20 15.24 1.75
N TYR A 270 8.19 15.84 0.55
CA TYR A 270 7.52 17.09 0.28
C TYR A 270 6.32 16.87 -0.67
N GLU A 271 5.12 17.07 -0.17
CA GLU A 271 3.88 16.89 -0.92
C GLU A 271 3.62 18.09 -1.83
N ILE A 272 4.11 18.05 -3.08
CA ILE A 272 3.80 19.05 -4.10
C ILE A 272 2.30 19.02 -4.39
N ARG A 273 1.77 17.82 -4.52
CA ARG A 273 0.36 17.46 -4.49
C ARG A 273 0.22 16.28 -3.55
N ARG A 274 -0.99 16.03 -3.06
CA ARG A 274 -1.22 14.87 -2.20
C ARG A 274 -0.91 13.55 -2.89
N GLU A 275 -1.14 13.52 -4.21
CA GLU A 275 -0.93 12.33 -5.05
C GLU A 275 0.54 12.10 -5.44
N VAL A 276 1.39 13.14 -5.38
CA VAL A 276 2.79 13.07 -5.81
C VAL A 276 3.70 13.84 -4.88
N ALA A 277 4.65 13.15 -4.30
CA ALA A 277 5.58 13.68 -3.33
C ALA A 277 7.01 13.17 -3.55
N PRO A 278 7.94 14.00 -4.03
CA PRO A 278 9.36 13.68 -4.01
C PRO A 278 9.86 13.63 -2.57
N TYR A 279 10.89 12.81 -2.35
CA TYR A 279 11.55 12.69 -1.06
C TYR A 279 13.05 12.48 -1.18
N VAL A 280 13.73 12.78 -0.08
CA VAL A 280 15.10 12.37 0.18
C VAL A 280 15.12 11.54 1.45
N GLY A 281 16.01 10.57 1.52
CA GLY A 281 16.06 9.66 2.66
C GLY A 281 17.44 9.10 2.95
N ILE A 282 17.51 8.45 4.10
CA ILE A 282 18.64 7.67 4.54
C ILE A 282 18.13 6.37 5.13
N SER A 283 18.74 5.25 4.79
CA SER A 283 18.48 3.96 5.41
C SER A 283 19.73 3.33 5.98
N LEU A 284 19.54 2.58 7.05
CA LEU A 284 20.51 1.74 7.72
C LEU A 284 20.07 0.30 7.51
N ASP A 285 20.85 -0.46 6.75
CA ASP A 285 20.61 -1.87 6.51
C ASP A 285 21.64 -2.70 7.26
N ARG A 286 21.21 -3.67 8.04
CA ARG A 286 22.11 -4.55 8.77
C ARG A 286 21.64 -5.99 8.71
N SER A 287 22.50 -6.86 8.21
CA SER A 287 22.32 -8.32 8.24
C SER A 287 22.93 -8.92 9.50
N PHE A 288 22.33 -10.00 10.00
CA PHE A 288 22.73 -10.68 11.23
C PHE A 288 23.04 -12.15 11.00
N GLY A 289 23.75 -12.76 11.97
CA GLY A 289 23.98 -14.19 12.05
C GLY A 289 24.55 -14.83 10.79
N GLU A 290 23.90 -15.90 10.35
CA GLU A 290 24.28 -16.64 9.14
C GLU A 290 24.07 -15.80 7.87
N THR A 291 23.03 -14.99 7.81
CA THR A 291 22.80 -14.07 6.68
C THR A 291 23.98 -13.12 6.49
N ALA A 292 24.50 -12.54 7.56
CA ALA A 292 25.68 -11.67 7.48
C ALA A 292 26.92 -12.44 6.99
N THR A 293 27.02 -13.72 7.28
CA THR A 293 28.12 -14.57 6.79
C THR A 293 27.98 -14.85 5.30
N LEU A 294 26.77 -15.17 4.84
CA LEU A 294 26.48 -15.37 3.41
C LEU A 294 26.75 -14.10 2.61
N VAL A 295 26.27 -12.94 3.06
CA VAL A 295 26.53 -11.65 2.41
C VAL A 295 28.04 -11.38 2.26
N ARG A 296 28.86 -11.66 3.29
CA ARG A 296 30.32 -11.49 3.20
C ARG A 296 30.95 -12.49 2.21
N GLN A 297 30.44 -13.72 2.13
CA GLN A 297 30.94 -14.72 1.18
C GLN A 297 30.67 -14.32 -0.27
N GLU A 298 29.59 -13.60 -0.51
CA GLU A 298 29.25 -13.03 -1.81
C GLU A 298 30.02 -11.72 -2.12
N GLY A 299 30.78 -11.21 -1.16
CA GLY A 299 31.56 -9.99 -1.29
C GLY A 299 30.82 -8.72 -0.90
N GLY A 300 29.60 -8.88 -0.34
CA GLY A 300 28.79 -7.77 0.15
C GLY A 300 29.18 -7.28 1.55
N ASN A 301 28.69 -6.11 1.91
CA ASN A 301 28.85 -5.55 3.26
C ASN A 301 27.56 -5.78 4.07
N PRO A 302 27.61 -6.48 5.21
CA PRO A 302 26.41 -6.77 6.02
C PRO A 302 25.88 -5.55 6.79
N SER A 303 26.54 -4.41 6.75
CA SER A 303 26.06 -3.17 7.36
C SER A 303 26.30 -2.02 6.41
N GLN A 304 25.24 -1.39 5.96
CA GLN A 304 25.27 -0.34 4.96
C GLN A 304 24.42 0.84 5.41
N ILE A 305 24.91 2.04 5.10
CA ILE A 305 24.14 3.29 5.16
C ILE A 305 23.92 3.71 3.72
N ARG A 306 22.68 3.93 3.34
CA ARG A 306 22.32 4.33 1.99
C ARG A 306 21.55 5.63 2.01
N PHE A 307 21.92 6.53 1.11
CA PHE A 307 21.10 7.70 0.80
C PHE A 307 20.12 7.32 -0.31
N ALA A 308 18.95 7.95 -0.30
CA ALA A 308 17.92 7.71 -1.29
C ALA A 308 17.35 9.04 -1.76
N VAL A 309 17.03 9.09 -3.06
CA VAL A 309 16.23 10.15 -3.67
C VAL A 309 15.13 9.47 -4.45
N GLY A 310 13.89 9.83 -4.19
CA GLY A 310 12.76 9.12 -4.76
C GLY A 310 11.48 9.92 -4.88
N VAL A 311 10.45 9.24 -5.34
CA VAL A 311 9.10 9.78 -5.48
C VAL A 311 8.10 8.77 -4.94
N ARG A 312 7.15 9.25 -4.16
CA ARG A 312 5.94 8.53 -3.76
C ARG A 312 4.76 9.06 -4.55
N ALA A 313 3.91 8.17 -5.04
CA ALA A 313 2.70 8.56 -5.76
C ALA A 313 1.56 7.57 -5.49
N TRP A 314 0.30 8.07 -5.52
CA TRP A 314 -0.88 7.22 -5.41
C TRP A 314 -1.99 7.67 -6.37
N PHE A 315 -2.83 6.73 -6.76
CA PHE A 315 -3.89 6.91 -7.76
C PHE A 315 -5.18 6.22 -7.35
#